data_5c8046b4ffb29dbc4f5e945b3f918ea3
#
_entry.id   5c8046b4ffb29dbc4f5e945b3f918ea3
#
_cell.length_a   1.000
_cell.length_b   1.000
_cell.length_c   1.000
_cell.angle_alpha   90.00
_cell.angle_beta   90.00
_cell.angle_gamma   90.00
#
_symmetry.space_group_name_H-M   'P 1'
#
loop_
_entity.id
_entity.type
_entity.pdbx_description
1 polymer ?
#
loop_
_entity_poly.entity_id
_entity_poly.type
_entity_poly.pdbx_seq_one_letter_code
_entity_poly.pdbx_strand_id
1 'polypeptide(L)'
;MDYLRVAVIRARRAAGGGPHFRDADDAASEAATMKGMELRIPGGLAASCHKTQERTAWLERLPNVLRNLEHRWSLTLDAPFNDDEVSCSYVAAAVRADGTPAVLKIGMPHMEGAHEIHGLRFWDGDPTVRLLMADDDLGAMLLERCEPGTALRAQQECEQDVVISGLLRRLWRAPSARHPFRPLSALTEYWRNETLAHIEQWPDAELVREGLRLFTELPLTEPTEFVLATDLHAGNVLRAERQPWLVIDPKPFVGDPAYDATQHLFNCSARLRSDPDGMIRSFADLLGVDHERVRLWTFARAAAEPRDDWSNGDLVALARAIAL
;
A
#
# COMPACT_ATOMS: atom_id res chain seq x y z
N MET A 1 3.51 13.18 6.20
CA MET A 1 4.35 13.06 5.01
C MET A 1 5.18 11.80 5.13
N ASP A 2 4.59 10.65 4.78
CA ASP A 2 5.24 9.34 4.80
C ASP A 2 4.93 8.64 3.48
N TYR A 3 5.41 9.24 2.38
CA TYR A 3 5.03 8.79 1.04
C TYR A 3 6.12 8.05 0.29
N LEU A 4 7.31 7.96 0.82
CA LEU A 4 8.36 7.13 0.22
C LEU A 4 9.39 6.73 1.28
N ARG A 5 9.07 5.78 2.16
CA ARG A 5 10.12 4.87 2.59
C ARG A 5 10.29 3.81 1.50
N VAL A 6 10.96 4.18 0.44
CA VAL A 6 11.67 3.19 -0.37
C VAL A 6 12.70 2.58 0.59
N ALA A 7 12.34 1.46 1.19
CA ALA A 7 13.20 0.73 2.10
C ALA A 7 14.43 0.25 1.33
N VAL A 8 15.52 0.99 1.45
CA VAL A 8 16.85 0.45 1.17
C VAL A 8 17.18 -0.49 2.33
N ILE A 9 16.69 -1.72 2.26
CA ILE A 9 17.01 -2.77 3.23
C ILE A 9 18.44 -3.23 2.96
N ARG A 10 19.37 -2.81 3.83
CA ARG A 10 20.65 -3.49 3.99
C ARG A 10 20.39 -4.85 4.64
N ALA A 11 20.47 -5.91 3.85
CA ALA A 11 20.49 -7.28 4.36
C ALA A 11 21.67 -7.47 5.32
N ARG A 12 21.40 -7.53 6.63
CA ARG A 12 22.30 -8.13 7.60
C ARG A 12 21.93 -9.59 7.75
N ARG A 13 22.82 -10.47 7.24
CA ARG A 13 22.84 -11.90 7.57
C ARG A 13 22.98 -12.07 9.09
N ALA A 14 22.06 -12.79 9.71
CA ALA A 14 22.28 -13.45 11.00
C ALA A 14 22.11 -14.95 10.79
N ALA A 15 23.18 -15.66 11.10
CA ALA A 15 23.24 -17.12 11.05
C ALA A 15 22.78 -17.74 12.38
N GLY A 16 22.07 -18.84 12.29
CA GLY A 16 22.21 -19.99 13.17
C GLY A 16 21.48 -19.98 14.52
N GLY A 17 20.60 -20.97 14.70
CA GLY A 17 20.11 -21.43 15.99
C GLY A 17 18.87 -22.33 15.82
N GLY A 18 19.09 -23.65 15.87
CA GLY A 18 18.06 -24.67 15.69
C GLY A 18 17.13 -24.84 16.91
N PRO A 19 16.04 -25.61 16.77
CA PRO A 19 14.94 -25.65 17.72
C PRO A 19 15.14 -26.68 18.82
N HIS A 20 14.82 -26.28 20.06
CA HIS A 20 14.56 -27.23 21.14
C HIS A 20 13.05 -27.44 21.30
N PHE A 21 12.65 -28.68 21.04
CA PHE A 21 11.36 -29.24 21.47
C PHE A 21 11.25 -29.24 22.99
N ARG A 22 10.12 -28.83 23.53
CA ARG A 22 9.60 -29.26 24.83
C ARG A 22 8.12 -29.54 24.74
N ASP A 23 7.77 -30.61 25.45
CA ASP A 23 6.61 -31.43 25.42
C ASP A 23 5.27 -30.76 25.71
N ALA A 24 4.24 -31.41 25.12
CA ALA A 24 2.83 -31.24 25.45
C ALA A 24 2.54 -31.76 26.86
N ASP A 25 1.87 -30.94 27.66
CA ASP A 25 0.82 -31.30 28.62
C ASP A 25 0.42 -30.02 29.36
N ASP A 26 -0.75 -29.50 29.03
CA ASP A 26 -1.71 -28.87 29.94
C ASP A 26 -2.86 -28.27 29.10
N ALA A 27 -3.76 -29.13 28.68
CA ALA A 27 -5.06 -28.72 28.20
C ALA A 27 -6.08 -28.86 29.33
N ALA A 28 -6.35 -27.78 30.01
CA ALA A 28 -7.65 -27.47 30.63
C ALA A 28 -7.56 -26.22 31.51
N SER A 29 -8.56 -25.34 31.35
CA SER A 29 -8.86 -24.21 32.23
C SER A 29 -8.05 -22.95 31.90
N GLU A 30 -8.74 -22.05 31.10
CA GLU A 30 -9.18 -20.77 31.65
C GLU A 30 -9.86 -19.96 30.55
N ALA A 31 -11.16 -19.86 30.63
CA ALA A 31 -11.89 -18.72 30.14
C ALA A 31 -11.48 -17.50 30.98
N ALA A 32 -10.29 -16.98 30.74
CA ALA A 32 -9.78 -15.77 31.39
C ALA A 32 -10.22 -14.58 30.56
N THR A 33 -11.27 -13.94 31.02
CA THR A 33 -11.66 -12.55 30.78
C THR A 33 -10.42 -11.70 30.53
N MET A 34 -10.32 -11.08 29.34
CA MET A 34 -9.28 -10.12 28.98
C MET A 34 -9.36 -8.85 29.84
N LYS A 35 -8.94 -8.96 31.09
CA LYS A 35 -8.77 -7.84 32.01
C LYS A 35 -7.29 -7.48 32.06
N GLY A 36 -6.86 -6.51 31.21
CA GLY A 36 -5.55 -5.88 31.35
C GLY A 36 -4.50 -6.14 30.27
N MET A 37 -4.85 -6.43 29.03
CA MET A 37 -3.86 -6.38 27.96
C MET A 37 -3.68 -4.91 27.54
N GLU A 38 -2.52 -4.36 27.83
CA GLU A 38 -2.13 -3.03 27.37
C GLU A 38 -2.12 -3.05 25.84
N LEU A 39 -2.91 -2.18 25.21
CA LEU A 39 -3.01 -2.10 23.75
C LEU A 39 -1.64 -1.75 23.19
N ARG A 40 -1.05 -2.68 22.44
CA ARG A 40 0.21 -2.45 21.76
C ARG A 40 -0.03 -1.68 20.46
N ILE A 41 0.56 -0.50 20.33
CA ILE A 41 0.55 0.31 19.10
C ILE A 41 1.89 0.11 18.38
N PRO A 42 1.92 -0.26 17.10
CA PRO A 42 3.16 -0.31 16.30
C PRO A 42 3.88 1.03 16.31
N GLY A 43 5.22 1.01 16.46
CA GLY A 43 6.02 2.23 16.59
C GLY A 43 5.93 3.15 15.37
N GLY A 44 5.91 2.59 14.16
CA GLY A 44 5.73 3.34 12.91
C GLY A 44 4.39 4.07 12.85
N LEU A 45 3.30 3.39 13.26
CA LEU A 45 1.97 3.99 13.31
C LEU A 45 1.92 5.13 14.34
N ALA A 46 2.46 4.92 15.55
CA ALA A 46 2.50 5.96 16.58
C ALA A 46 3.25 7.20 16.09
N ALA A 47 4.43 7.03 15.47
CA ALA A 47 5.21 8.13 14.90
C ALA A 47 4.43 8.89 13.81
N SER A 48 3.72 8.19 12.92
CA SER A 48 2.88 8.79 11.89
C SER A 48 1.70 9.56 12.47
N CYS A 49 1.11 9.08 13.57
CA CYS A 49 -0.01 9.75 14.23
C CYS A 49 0.37 11.08 14.86
N HIS A 50 1.59 11.24 15.34
CA HIS A 50 2.05 12.48 15.96
C HIS A 50 2.33 13.62 14.97
N LYS A 51 2.24 13.38 13.65
CA LYS A 51 2.49 14.40 12.62
C LYS A 51 1.37 15.43 12.49
N THR A 52 0.12 15.09 12.83
CA THR A 52 -1.01 16.00 12.76
C THR A 52 -1.97 15.83 13.94
N GLN A 53 -2.69 16.91 14.28
CA GLN A 53 -3.69 16.87 15.36
C GLN A 53 -4.82 15.87 15.09
N GLU A 54 -5.27 15.76 13.84
CA GLU A 54 -6.32 14.81 13.43
C GLU A 54 -5.90 13.36 13.67
N ARG A 55 -4.67 13.00 13.27
CA ARG A 55 -4.11 11.66 13.45
C ARG A 55 -3.85 11.34 14.92
N THR A 56 -3.40 12.33 15.71
CA THR A 56 -3.25 12.17 17.16
C THR A 56 -4.60 11.88 17.81
N ALA A 57 -5.66 12.62 17.47
CA ALA A 57 -7.01 12.37 17.97
C ALA A 57 -7.59 11.01 17.51
N TRP A 58 -7.22 10.54 16.32
CA TRP A 58 -7.56 9.19 15.86
C TRP A 58 -6.88 8.12 16.74
N LEU A 59 -5.59 8.28 17.03
CA LEU A 59 -4.82 7.36 17.87
C LEU A 59 -5.40 7.27 19.31
N GLU A 60 -5.77 8.41 19.90
CA GLU A 60 -6.39 8.47 21.23
C GLU A 60 -7.72 7.71 21.30
N ARG A 61 -8.49 7.71 20.21
CA ARG A 61 -9.79 7.00 20.13
C ARG A 61 -9.64 5.50 19.83
N LEU A 62 -8.50 5.08 19.26
CA LEU A 62 -8.28 3.72 18.77
C LEU A 62 -8.57 2.63 19.81
N PRO A 63 -8.19 2.73 21.11
CA PRO A 63 -8.50 1.71 22.12
C PRO A 63 -10.01 1.49 22.32
N ASN A 64 -10.79 2.56 22.25
CA ASN A 64 -12.25 2.49 22.40
C ASN A 64 -12.89 1.90 21.14
N VAL A 65 -12.39 2.26 19.96
CA VAL A 65 -12.83 1.73 18.67
C VAL A 65 -12.60 0.22 18.61
N LEU A 66 -11.44 -0.25 19.01
CA LEU A 66 -11.10 -1.68 19.03
C LEU A 66 -12.05 -2.47 19.93
N ARG A 67 -12.26 -2.03 21.18
CA ARG A 67 -13.20 -2.70 22.10
C ARG A 67 -14.63 -2.73 21.55
N ASN A 68 -15.08 -1.65 20.93
CA ASN A 68 -16.40 -1.58 20.30
C ASN A 68 -16.52 -2.59 19.15
N LEU A 69 -15.52 -2.66 18.26
CA LEU A 69 -15.51 -3.58 17.13
C LEU A 69 -15.40 -5.05 17.56
N GLU A 70 -14.58 -5.38 18.55
CA GLU A 70 -14.54 -6.73 19.14
C GLU A 70 -15.92 -7.18 19.59
N HIS A 71 -16.63 -6.32 20.31
CA HIS A 71 -17.97 -6.65 20.79
C HIS A 71 -18.99 -6.72 19.64
N ARG A 72 -19.07 -5.70 18.79
CA ARG A 72 -20.06 -5.61 17.69
C ARG A 72 -19.91 -6.70 16.64
N TRP A 73 -18.67 -7.06 16.31
CA TRP A 73 -18.37 -8.05 15.29
C TRP A 73 -18.06 -9.43 15.87
N SER A 74 -18.14 -9.57 17.20
CA SER A 74 -17.87 -10.82 17.95
C SER A 74 -16.51 -11.40 17.57
N LEU A 75 -15.46 -10.59 17.72
CA LEU A 75 -14.09 -10.93 17.42
C LEU A 75 -13.27 -11.19 18.68
N THR A 76 -12.28 -12.05 18.56
CA THR A 76 -11.14 -12.10 19.48
C THR A 76 -9.93 -11.57 18.72
N LEU A 77 -9.32 -10.48 19.20
CA LEU A 77 -8.15 -9.89 18.58
C LEU A 77 -6.87 -10.46 19.19
N ASP A 78 -5.88 -10.67 18.35
CA ASP A 78 -4.51 -10.97 18.73
C ASP A 78 -3.67 -9.68 18.69
N ALA A 79 -2.37 -9.79 19.03
CA ALA A 79 -1.45 -8.65 18.91
C ALA A 79 -1.42 -8.08 17.48
N PRO A 80 -1.27 -6.76 17.33
CA PRO A 80 -1.14 -6.16 16.02
C PRO A 80 0.10 -6.70 15.29
N PHE A 81 0.00 -6.78 13.97
CA PHE A 81 1.17 -7.02 13.16
C PHE A 81 2.17 -5.88 13.38
N ASN A 82 3.34 -6.24 13.88
CA ASN A 82 4.40 -5.29 14.18
C ASN A 82 5.38 -5.28 13.01
N ASP A 83 4.94 -4.70 11.89
CA ASP A 83 5.80 -4.43 10.77
C ASP A 83 6.20 -2.95 10.85
N ASP A 84 7.49 -2.65 10.78
CA ASP A 84 7.99 -1.26 10.77
C ASP A 84 7.49 -0.48 9.55
N GLU A 85 6.98 -1.18 8.53
CA GLU A 85 6.35 -0.60 7.34
C GLU A 85 4.88 -0.18 7.58
N VAL A 86 4.24 -0.63 8.68
CA VAL A 86 2.85 -0.25 8.99
C VAL A 86 2.81 1.16 9.58
N SER A 87 2.47 2.14 8.75
CA SER A 87 2.48 3.55 9.12
C SER A 87 1.11 4.25 9.05
N CYS A 88 0.15 3.69 8.31
CA CYS A 88 -1.13 4.36 8.00
C CYS A 88 -2.38 3.60 8.48
N SER A 89 -2.23 2.50 9.21
CA SER A 89 -3.37 1.73 9.72
C SER A 89 -2.98 0.89 10.94
N TYR A 90 -3.97 0.57 11.78
CA TYR A 90 -3.84 -0.48 12.78
C TYR A 90 -4.30 -1.79 12.15
N VAL A 91 -3.46 -2.82 12.18
CA VAL A 91 -3.75 -4.13 11.58
C VAL A 91 -3.45 -5.23 12.59
N ALA A 92 -4.44 -6.08 12.86
CA ALA A 92 -4.30 -7.19 13.80
C ALA A 92 -4.95 -8.48 13.28
N ALA A 93 -4.39 -9.62 13.64
CA ALA A 93 -5.07 -10.89 13.46
C ALA A 93 -6.33 -10.94 14.32
N ALA A 94 -7.38 -11.54 13.78
CA ALA A 94 -8.67 -11.68 14.44
C ALA A 94 -9.22 -13.10 14.25
N VAL A 95 -10.00 -13.55 15.22
CA VAL A 95 -10.79 -14.79 15.10
C VAL A 95 -12.25 -14.43 15.30
N ARG A 96 -13.11 -14.86 14.39
CA ARG A 96 -14.56 -14.68 14.47
C ARG A 96 -15.19 -15.68 15.44
N ALA A 97 -16.41 -15.42 15.88
CA ALA A 97 -17.16 -16.31 16.79
C ALA A 97 -17.33 -17.76 16.27
N ASP A 98 -17.31 -17.94 14.95
CA ASP A 98 -17.37 -19.26 14.31
C ASP A 98 -15.99 -19.95 14.19
N GLY A 99 -14.94 -19.36 14.76
CA GLY A 99 -13.57 -19.86 14.68
C GLY A 99 -12.83 -19.49 13.39
N THR A 100 -13.47 -18.77 12.45
CA THR A 100 -12.83 -18.39 11.17
C THR A 100 -11.76 -17.33 11.39
N PRO A 101 -10.52 -17.53 10.88
CA PRO A 101 -9.48 -16.52 10.95
C PRO A 101 -9.79 -15.34 10.02
N ALA A 102 -9.47 -14.14 10.49
CA ALA A 102 -9.66 -12.88 9.78
C ALA A 102 -8.55 -11.87 10.12
N VAL A 103 -8.58 -10.71 9.50
CA VAL A 103 -7.71 -9.58 9.82
C VAL A 103 -8.57 -8.35 10.07
N LEU A 104 -8.42 -7.72 11.24
CA LEU A 104 -9.00 -6.40 11.50
C LEU A 104 -8.02 -5.33 11.05
N LYS A 105 -8.48 -4.42 10.19
CA LYS A 105 -7.74 -3.23 9.76
C LYS A 105 -8.56 -1.98 10.08
N ILE A 106 -7.92 -0.96 10.66
CA ILE A 106 -8.53 0.35 10.91
C ILE A 106 -7.60 1.39 10.30
N GLY A 107 -8.06 2.05 9.23
CA GLY A 107 -7.30 3.07 8.53
C GLY A 107 -7.15 4.35 9.35
N MET A 108 -5.94 4.89 9.43
CA MET A 108 -5.71 6.25 9.90
C MET A 108 -6.18 7.23 8.80
N PRO A 109 -6.84 8.34 9.13
CA PRO A 109 -7.27 9.31 8.14
C PRO A 109 -6.10 9.85 7.31
N HIS A 110 -6.13 9.61 6.00
CA HIS A 110 -5.20 10.17 5.04
C HIS A 110 -5.80 10.15 3.62
N MET A 111 -5.28 11.02 2.78
CA MET A 111 -5.84 11.26 1.44
C MET A 111 -5.92 9.98 0.61
N GLU A 112 -4.88 9.18 0.52
CA GLU A 112 -4.86 8.01 -0.37
C GLU A 112 -5.74 6.86 0.12
N GLY A 113 -5.81 6.61 1.43
CA GLY A 113 -6.58 5.50 2.02
C GLY A 113 -8.09 5.70 2.08
N ALA A 114 -8.60 6.89 1.75
CA ALA A 114 -10.00 7.26 1.99
C ALA A 114 -11.05 6.37 1.31
N HIS A 115 -10.69 5.63 0.24
CA HIS A 115 -11.63 4.81 -0.53
C HIS A 115 -11.29 3.31 -0.53
N GLU A 116 -10.43 2.84 0.35
CA GLU A 116 -10.03 1.41 0.39
C GLU A 116 -11.24 0.47 0.52
N ILE A 117 -12.17 0.78 1.45
CA ILE A 117 -13.42 -0.01 1.64
C ILE A 117 -14.23 -0.07 0.35
N HIS A 118 -14.37 1.05 -0.36
CA HIS A 118 -15.09 1.09 -1.63
C HIS A 118 -14.40 0.28 -2.72
N GLY A 119 -13.06 0.31 -2.78
CA GLY A 119 -12.27 -0.50 -3.71
C GLY A 119 -12.43 -1.99 -3.45
N LEU A 120 -12.33 -2.42 -2.19
CA LEU A 120 -12.53 -3.82 -1.82
C LEU A 120 -13.94 -4.30 -2.16
N ARG A 121 -14.97 -3.47 -1.97
CA ARG A 121 -16.35 -3.78 -2.41
C ARG A 121 -16.44 -3.87 -3.93
N PHE A 122 -15.76 -2.98 -4.68
CA PHE A 122 -15.78 -2.96 -6.14
C PHE A 122 -15.12 -4.21 -6.75
N TRP A 123 -13.98 -4.62 -6.22
CA TRP A 123 -13.28 -5.83 -6.71
C TRP A 123 -13.87 -7.13 -6.17
N ASP A 124 -14.63 -7.08 -5.09
CA ASP A 124 -15.37 -8.21 -4.50
C ASP A 124 -14.50 -9.49 -4.34
N GLY A 125 -13.30 -9.31 -3.82
CA GLY A 125 -12.36 -10.40 -3.59
C GLY A 125 -11.64 -10.94 -4.83
N ASP A 126 -11.71 -10.26 -5.99
CA ASP A 126 -11.02 -10.66 -7.21
C ASP A 126 -10.28 -9.50 -7.88
N PRO A 127 -8.95 -9.45 -7.85
CA PRO A 127 -7.99 -10.37 -7.20
C PRO A 127 -7.60 -9.94 -5.77
N THR A 128 -8.40 -9.14 -5.08
CA THR A 128 -8.14 -8.65 -3.73
C THR A 128 -8.53 -9.67 -2.66
N VAL A 129 -8.13 -9.43 -1.41
CA VAL A 129 -8.75 -10.07 -0.25
C VAL A 129 -10.23 -9.72 -0.18
N ARG A 130 -11.05 -10.61 0.38
CA ARG A 130 -12.47 -10.36 0.61
C ARG A 130 -12.66 -9.38 1.76
N LEU A 131 -13.57 -8.44 1.58
CA LEU A 131 -14.12 -7.61 2.65
C LEU A 131 -15.26 -8.38 3.34
N LEU A 132 -15.03 -8.83 4.55
CA LEU A 132 -16.02 -9.61 5.30
C LEU A 132 -17.03 -8.71 6.01
N MET A 133 -16.55 -7.63 6.63
CA MET A 133 -17.35 -6.59 7.29
C MET A 133 -16.67 -5.23 7.14
N ALA A 134 -17.44 -4.16 7.21
CA ALA A 134 -16.90 -2.80 7.20
C ALA A 134 -17.73 -1.86 8.07
N ASP A 135 -17.07 -0.84 8.58
CA ASP A 135 -17.65 0.35 9.19
C ASP A 135 -17.01 1.56 8.53
N ASP A 136 -17.74 2.19 7.61
CA ASP A 136 -17.23 3.29 6.78
C ASP A 136 -16.90 4.53 7.62
N ASP A 137 -17.68 4.80 8.70
CA ASP A 137 -17.48 5.96 9.58
C ASP A 137 -16.18 5.83 10.40
N LEU A 138 -15.83 4.61 10.77
CA LEU A 138 -14.60 4.31 11.52
C LEU A 138 -13.40 4.01 10.62
N GLY A 139 -13.60 3.85 9.31
CA GLY A 139 -12.58 3.34 8.41
C GLY A 139 -12.10 1.93 8.79
N ALA A 140 -13.00 1.12 9.38
CA ALA A 140 -12.69 -0.20 9.89
C ALA A 140 -13.14 -1.30 8.92
N MET A 141 -12.29 -2.30 8.74
CA MET A 141 -12.50 -3.43 7.84
C MET A 141 -12.15 -4.74 8.53
N LEU A 142 -13.02 -5.73 8.38
CA LEU A 142 -12.68 -7.13 8.65
C LEU A 142 -12.42 -7.80 7.31
N LEU A 143 -11.20 -8.30 7.14
CA LEU A 143 -10.69 -8.83 5.88
C LEU A 143 -10.46 -10.32 5.97
N GLU A 144 -10.54 -11.00 4.81
CA GLU A 144 -10.04 -12.37 4.64
C GLU A 144 -8.57 -12.45 5.08
N ARG A 145 -8.24 -13.45 5.88
CA ARG A 145 -6.85 -13.73 6.25
C ARG A 145 -6.21 -14.56 5.16
N CYS A 146 -5.09 -14.09 4.64
CA CYS A 146 -4.26 -14.86 3.73
C CYS A 146 -3.45 -15.90 4.50
N GLU A 147 -3.51 -17.16 4.08
CA GLU A 147 -2.67 -18.24 4.58
C GLU A 147 -1.99 -18.93 3.40
N PRO A 148 -0.67 -19.13 3.44
CA PRO A 148 0.28 -18.86 4.52
C PRO A 148 0.63 -17.37 4.71
N GLY A 149 0.14 -16.43 3.91
CA GLY A 149 0.32 -15.00 4.07
C GLY A 149 1.74 -14.48 3.74
N THR A 150 2.57 -15.30 3.09
CA THR A 150 3.91 -14.89 2.66
C THR A 150 3.81 -13.84 1.57
N ALA A 151 4.50 -12.71 1.74
CA ALA A 151 4.49 -11.64 0.76
C ALA A 151 5.26 -12.01 -0.52
N LEU A 152 4.77 -11.53 -1.67
CA LEU A 152 5.40 -11.74 -2.99
C LEU A 152 6.82 -11.17 -3.06
N ARG A 153 7.14 -10.17 -2.23
CA ARG A 153 8.51 -9.62 -2.13
C ARG A 153 9.57 -10.64 -1.73
N ALA A 154 9.18 -11.82 -1.22
CA ALA A 154 10.10 -12.91 -0.96
C ALA A 154 10.52 -13.69 -2.23
N GLN A 155 9.85 -13.46 -3.36
CA GLN A 155 10.18 -14.05 -4.65
C GLN A 155 11.21 -13.20 -5.41
N GLN A 156 11.80 -13.78 -6.48
CA GLN A 156 12.68 -13.03 -7.36
C GLN A 156 11.92 -11.91 -8.11
N GLU A 157 12.56 -10.78 -8.38
CA GLU A 157 11.90 -9.63 -9.02
C GLU A 157 11.28 -9.96 -10.39
N CYS A 158 11.90 -10.85 -11.18
CA CYS A 158 11.31 -11.29 -12.45
C CYS A 158 10.00 -12.09 -12.27
N GLU A 159 9.84 -12.84 -11.17
CA GLU A 159 8.58 -13.49 -10.82
C GLU A 159 7.56 -12.47 -10.32
N GLN A 160 8.03 -11.45 -9.57
CA GLN A 160 7.18 -10.35 -9.13
C GLN A 160 6.60 -9.59 -10.34
N ASP A 161 7.39 -9.32 -11.39
CA ASP A 161 6.92 -8.65 -12.61
C ASP A 161 5.72 -9.39 -13.24
N VAL A 162 5.83 -10.72 -13.38
CA VAL A 162 4.79 -11.55 -13.98
C VAL A 162 3.52 -11.56 -13.11
N VAL A 163 3.69 -11.71 -11.81
CA VAL A 163 2.54 -11.76 -10.87
C VAL A 163 1.86 -10.40 -10.78
N ILE A 164 2.62 -9.32 -10.57
CA ILE A 164 2.08 -7.95 -10.43
C ILE A 164 1.37 -7.54 -11.72
N SER A 165 1.98 -7.75 -12.89
CA SER A 165 1.33 -7.42 -14.17
C SER A 165 0.02 -8.18 -14.39
N GLY A 166 -0.01 -9.47 -14.03
CA GLY A 166 -1.22 -10.28 -14.08
C GLY A 166 -2.32 -9.79 -13.14
N LEU A 167 -1.96 -9.34 -11.93
CA LEU A 167 -2.90 -8.78 -10.95
C LEU A 167 -3.42 -7.41 -11.37
N LEU A 168 -2.55 -6.51 -11.85
CA LEU A 168 -2.94 -5.18 -12.34
C LEU A 168 -3.96 -5.29 -13.47
N ARG A 169 -3.71 -6.15 -14.46
CA ARG A 169 -4.64 -6.37 -15.59
C ARG A 169 -6.02 -6.89 -15.14
N ARG A 170 -6.12 -7.57 -14.01
CA ARG A 170 -7.39 -8.02 -13.41
C ARG A 170 -8.06 -6.93 -12.58
N LEU A 171 -7.27 -6.06 -11.95
CA LEU A 171 -7.77 -4.92 -11.17
C LEU A 171 -8.34 -3.83 -12.07
N TRP A 172 -7.77 -3.61 -13.25
CA TRP A 172 -8.23 -2.58 -14.19
C TRP A 172 -9.61 -2.92 -14.75
N ARG A 173 -10.61 -2.42 -14.07
CA ARG A 173 -12.01 -2.54 -14.46
C ARG A 173 -12.60 -1.15 -14.62
N ALA A 174 -13.42 -0.96 -15.67
CA ALA A 174 -14.12 0.31 -15.86
C ALA A 174 -15.07 0.57 -14.70
N PRO A 175 -15.05 1.77 -14.10
CA PRO A 175 -16.00 2.13 -13.06
C PRO A 175 -17.42 2.22 -13.65
N SER A 176 -18.45 2.04 -12.80
CA SER A 176 -19.82 2.36 -13.19
C SER A 176 -19.99 3.87 -13.35
N ALA A 177 -21.04 4.32 -14.08
CA ALA A 177 -21.31 5.75 -14.29
C ALA A 177 -21.48 6.55 -12.97
N ARG A 178 -21.84 5.88 -11.87
CA ARG A 178 -21.93 6.47 -10.52
C ARG A 178 -21.01 5.67 -9.58
N HIS A 179 -19.80 6.15 -9.38
CA HIS A 179 -18.82 5.53 -8.52
C HIS A 179 -18.31 6.54 -7.46
N PRO A 180 -17.83 6.08 -6.30
CA PRO A 180 -17.33 6.95 -5.24
C PRO A 180 -15.87 7.40 -5.45
N PHE A 181 -15.14 6.79 -6.40
CA PHE A 181 -13.70 6.97 -6.53
C PHE A 181 -13.35 8.36 -7.03
N ARG A 182 -12.27 8.91 -6.49
CA ARG A 182 -11.69 10.16 -6.97
C ARG A 182 -10.90 9.93 -8.26
N PRO A 183 -10.83 10.93 -9.14
CA PRO A 183 -9.96 10.85 -10.31
C PRO A 183 -8.48 10.88 -9.90
N LEU A 184 -7.61 10.27 -10.69
CA LEU A 184 -6.16 10.29 -10.49
C LEU A 184 -5.61 11.73 -10.45
N SER A 185 -6.23 12.66 -11.17
CA SER A 185 -5.90 14.08 -11.12
C SER A 185 -6.00 14.68 -9.71
N ALA A 186 -6.91 14.19 -8.85
CA ALA A 186 -7.00 14.65 -7.47
C ALA A 186 -5.78 14.22 -6.63
N LEU A 187 -5.20 13.05 -6.91
CA LEU A 187 -3.95 12.60 -6.26
C LEU A 187 -2.77 13.43 -6.73
N THR A 188 -2.62 13.62 -8.05
CA THR A 188 -1.50 14.38 -8.62
C THR A 188 -1.57 15.86 -8.25
N GLU A 189 -2.77 16.45 -8.13
CA GLU A 189 -2.96 17.81 -7.63
C GLU A 189 -2.55 17.94 -6.15
N TYR A 190 -2.94 16.98 -5.32
CA TYR A 190 -2.52 16.93 -3.92
C TYR A 190 -0.99 16.88 -3.82
N TRP A 191 -0.33 15.97 -4.55
CA TRP A 191 1.13 15.88 -4.57
C TRP A 191 1.79 17.16 -5.11
N ARG A 192 1.22 17.73 -6.16
CA ARG A 192 1.70 18.99 -6.73
C ARG A 192 1.73 20.11 -5.67
N ASN A 193 0.66 20.25 -4.88
CA ASN A 193 0.57 21.25 -3.84
C ASN A 193 1.58 21.01 -2.71
N GLU A 194 1.74 19.76 -2.28
CA GLU A 194 2.76 19.36 -1.30
C GLU A 194 4.19 19.66 -1.80
N THR A 195 4.49 19.34 -3.03
CA THR A 195 5.81 19.61 -3.64
C THR A 195 6.08 21.11 -3.75
N LEU A 196 5.09 21.90 -4.17
CA LEU A 196 5.22 23.37 -4.25
C LEU A 196 5.47 24.00 -2.88
N ALA A 197 4.93 23.44 -1.79
CA ALA A 197 5.18 23.91 -0.44
C ALA A 197 6.65 23.75 0.02
N HIS A 198 7.45 22.93 -0.69
CA HIS A 198 8.86 22.64 -0.39
C HIS A 198 9.82 23.13 -1.48
N ILE A 199 9.46 24.18 -2.19
CA ILE A 199 10.20 24.70 -3.36
C ILE A 199 11.68 25.00 -3.08
N GLU A 200 12.01 25.48 -1.86
CA GLU A 200 13.37 25.75 -1.44
C GLU A 200 14.24 24.51 -1.23
N GLN A 201 13.64 23.33 -1.15
CA GLN A 201 14.34 22.05 -0.95
C GLN A 201 14.60 21.32 -2.25
N TRP A 202 14.10 21.79 -3.39
CA TRP A 202 14.22 21.11 -4.65
C TRP A 202 15.69 21.00 -5.09
N PRO A 203 16.17 19.78 -5.38
CA PRO A 203 17.56 19.58 -5.78
C PRO A 203 17.82 20.04 -7.22
N ASP A 204 16.80 20.05 -8.06
CA ASP A 204 16.83 20.45 -9.46
C ASP A 204 15.47 21.04 -9.86
N ALA A 205 15.40 22.36 -9.87
CA ALA A 205 14.14 23.08 -10.09
C ALA A 205 13.55 22.88 -11.50
N GLU A 206 14.38 22.59 -12.49
CA GLU A 206 13.94 22.34 -13.87
C GLU A 206 13.22 20.98 -13.96
N LEU A 207 13.86 19.93 -13.47
CA LEU A 207 13.26 18.59 -13.41
C LEU A 207 11.95 18.60 -12.62
N VAL A 208 11.93 19.23 -11.45
CA VAL A 208 10.72 19.29 -10.62
C VAL A 208 9.59 20.02 -11.32
N ARG A 209 9.85 21.15 -11.98
CA ARG A 209 8.81 21.88 -12.75
C ARG A 209 8.25 21.04 -13.89
N GLU A 210 9.10 20.29 -14.58
CA GLU A 210 8.65 19.40 -15.65
C GLU A 210 7.80 18.24 -15.09
N GLY A 211 8.20 17.64 -13.97
CA GLY A 211 7.39 16.64 -13.28
C GLY A 211 6.02 17.18 -12.84
N LEU A 212 5.98 18.40 -12.29
CA LEU A 212 4.73 19.08 -11.92
C LEU A 212 3.83 19.39 -13.12
N ARG A 213 4.42 19.72 -14.28
CA ARG A 213 3.68 19.90 -15.53
C ARG A 213 3.02 18.59 -15.95
N LEU A 214 3.77 17.49 -15.93
CA LEU A 214 3.24 16.16 -16.26
C LEU A 214 2.15 15.70 -15.29
N PHE A 215 2.25 15.97 -13.99
CA PHE A 215 1.18 15.70 -13.03
C PHE A 215 -0.14 16.41 -13.38
N THR A 216 -0.07 17.53 -14.09
CA THR A 216 -1.26 18.25 -14.56
C THR A 216 -1.78 17.69 -15.88
N GLU A 217 -0.89 17.30 -16.80
CA GLU A 217 -1.27 16.96 -18.18
C GLU A 217 -1.63 15.48 -18.34
N LEU A 218 -0.84 14.56 -17.76
CA LEU A 218 -1.03 13.12 -17.97
C LEU A 218 -2.43 12.62 -17.56
N PRO A 219 -2.98 13.02 -16.39
CA PRO A 219 -4.32 12.55 -16.01
C PRO A 219 -5.44 12.96 -16.97
N LEU A 220 -5.22 14.01 -17.78
CA LEU A 220 -6.24 14.55 -18.67
C LEU A 220 -6.16 14.02 -20.10
N THR A 221 -5.11 13.26 -20.43
CA THR A 221 -4.83 12.84 -21.82
C THR A 221 -5.09 11.36 -22.08
N GLU A 222 -5.53 10.60 -21.07
CA GLU A 222 -5.89 9.19 -21.24
C GLU A 222 -7.38 9.05 -21.58
N PRO A 223 -7.73 8.42 -22.73
CA PRO A 223 -9.11 8.26 -23.15
C PRO A 223 -9.85 7.14 -22.40
N THR A 224 -9.12 6.21 -21.76
CA THR A 224 -9.70 5.04 -21.10
C THR A 224 -9.34 5.05 -19.62
N GLU A 225 -10.35 5.21 -18.78
CA GLU A 225 -10.18 5.25 -17.34
C GLU A 225 -10.59 3.93 -16.68
N PHE A 226 -9.74 3.46 -15.78
CA PHE A 226 -9.98 2.28 -14.95
C PHE A 226 -9.91 2.63 -13.46
N VAL A 227 -10.52 1.78 -12.63
CA VAL A 227 -10.22 1.80 -11.19
C VAL A 227 -8.84 1.21 -11.00
N LEU A 228 -7.92 2.02 -10.51
CA LEU A 228 -6.52 1.72 -10.27
C LEU A 228 -6.31 1.28 -8.82
N ALA A 229 -5.24 0.52 -8.56
CA ALA A 229 -4.81 0.18 -7.20
C ALA A 229 -3.89 1.25 -6.58
N THR A 230 -3.20 2.02 -7.39
CA THR A 230 -2.20 3.08 -7.19
C THR A 230 -1.01 2.76 -6.27
N ASP A 231 -1.12 1.78 -5.37
CA ASP A 231 -0.06 1.38 -4.42
C ASP A 231 0.25 -0.13 -4.51
N LEU A 232 0.10 -0.74 -5.70
CA LEU A 232 0.39 -2.17 -5.85
C LEU A 232 1.88 -2.44 -6.03
N HIS A 233 2.46 -3.08 -5.06
CA HIS A 233 3.82 -3.59 -5.07
C HIS A 233 3.90 -4.96 -4.39
N ALA A 234 5.05 -5.63 -4.48
CA ALA A 234 5.20 -7.01 -4.01
C ALA A 234 5.01 -7.19 -2.48
N GLY A 235 5.06 -6.10 -1.70
CA GLY A 235 4.71 -6.10 -0.27
C GLY A 235 3.20 -6.19 -0.02
N ASN A 236 2.39 -5.66 -0.95
CA ASN A 236 0.94 -5.63 -0.88
C ASN A 236 0.28 -6.81 -1.63
N VAL A 237 1.04 -7.89 -1.86
CA VAL A 237 0.56 -9.13 -2.49
C VAL A 237 0.95 -10.30 -1.62
N LEU A 238 -0.04 -11.04 -1.14
CA LEU A 238 0.15 -12.15 -0.22
C LEU A 238 -0.24 -13.49 -0.84
N ARG A 239 0.53 -14.52 -0.52
CA ARG A 239 0.17 -15.91 -0.85
C ARG A 239 -1.05 -16.33 -0.05
N ALA A 240 -2.03 -16.97 -0.74
CA ALA A 240 -3.26 -17.39 -0.11
C ALA A 240 -3.73 -18.76 -0.66
N GLU A 241 -4.63 -19.42 0.08
CA GLU A 241 -5.19 -20.72 -0.34
C GLU A 241 -6.22 -20.58 -1.45
N ARG A 242 -7.08 -19.53 -1.38
CA ARG A 242 -8.17 -19.32 -2.34
C ARG A 242 -7.69 -18.99 -3.75
N GLN A 243 -6.61 -18.22 -3.84
CA GLN A 243 -5.90 -17.90 -5.08
C GLN A 243 -4.40 -17.87 -4.77
N PRO A 244 -3.54 -18.15 -5.77
CA PRO A 244 -2.08 -18.14 -5.53
C PRO A 244 -1.56 -16.87 -4.90
N TRP A 245 -2.14 -15.71 -5.31
CA TRP A 245 -1.79 -14.39 -4.83
C TRP A 245 -3.04 -13.52 -4.70
N LEU A 246 -3.14 -12.79 -3.60
CA LEU A 246 -4.20 -11.81 -3.34
C LEU A 246 -3.60 -10.45 -3.01
N VAL A 247 -4.25 -9.41 -3.54
CA VAL A 247 -3.90 -8.01 -3.28
C VAL A 247 -4.52 -7.56 -1.96
N ILE A 248 -3.70 -6.90 -1.15
CA ILE A 248 -4.12 -6.19 0.07
C ILE A 248 -3.84 -4.69 -0.08
N ASP A 249 -4.44 -3.88 0.78
CA ASP A 249 -4.18 -2.42 0.89
C ASP A 249 -4.27 -1.63 -0.43
N PRO A 250 -5.29 -1.85 -1.27
CA PRO A 250 -5.45 -1.05 -2.47
C PRO A 250 -5.86 0.38 -2.13
N LYS A 251 -5.33 1.36 -2.88
CA LYS A 251 -5.68 2.78 -2.77
C LYS A 251 -6.36 3.25 -4.05
N PRO A 252 -7.69 3.06 -4.17
CA PRO A 252 -8.38 3.19 -5.44
C PRO A 252 -8.54 4.65 -5.90
N PHE A 253 -8.14 4.89 -7.14
CA PHE A 253 -8.44 6.09 -7.91
C PHE A 253 -8.93 5.68 -9.31
N VAL A 254 -9.55 6.60 -10.04
CA VAL A 254 -9.93 6.37 -11.44
C VAL A 254 -9.00 7.15 -12.36
N GLY A 255 -8.41 6.48 -13.34
CA GLY A 255 -7.50 7.13 -14.27
C GLY A 255 -6.70 6.17 -15.15
N ASP A 256 -5.50 6.59 -15.46
CA ASP A 256 -4.57 6.01 -16.42
C ASP A 256 -3.90 4.73 -15.89
N PRO A 257 -4.08 3.57 -16.53
CA PRO A 257 -3.46 2.31 -16.10
C PRO A 257 -1.92 2.34 -16.16
N ALA A 258 -1.31 3.17 -17.00
CA ALA A 258 0.14 3.31 -17.05
C ALA A 258 0.74 3.88 -15.74
N TYR A 259 -0.05 4.62 -14.96
CA TYR A 259 0.34 5.08 -13.63
C TYR A 259 0.60 3.92 -12.66
N ASP A 260 -0.25 2.90 -12.65
CA ASP A 260 -0.13 1.75 -11.73
C ASP A 260 1.16 0.95 -11.91
N ALA A 261 1.77 0.99 -13.11
CA ALA A 261 3.06 0.37 -13.37
C ALA A 261 4.18 0.93 -12.48
N THR A 262 4.11 2.22 -12.17
CA THR A 262 5.21 2.96 -11.52
C THR A 262 5.50 2.49 -10.10
N GLN A 263 4.49 2.08 -9.34
CA GLN A 263 4.69 1.67 -7.96
C GLN A 263 5.58 0.42 -7.86
N HIS A 264 5.35 -0.58 -8.72
CA HIS A 264 6.21 -1.76 -8.77
C HIS A 264 7.62 -1.42 -9.25
N LEU A 265 7.75 -0.58 -10.27
CA LEU A 265 9.04 -0.13 -10.79
C LEU A 265 9.90 0.51 -9.70
N PHE A 266 9.34 1.44 -8.91
CA PHE A 266 10.06 2.08 -7.80
C PHE A 266 10.44 1.09 -6.67
N ASN A 267 9.65 0.06 -6.44
CA ASN A 267 9.97 -0.98 -5.44
C ASN A 267 11.11 -1.91 -5.89
N CYS A 268 11.39 -2.00 -7.19
CA CYS A 268 12.55 -2.68 -7.76
C CYS A 268 13.70 -1.68 -8.07
N SER A 269 13.96 -0.76 -7.15
CA SER A 269 14.76 0.45 -7.35
C SER A 269 16.20 0.20 -7.86
N ALA A 270 16.85 -0.89 -7.43
CA ALA A 270 18.20 -1.22 -7.88
C ALA A 270 18.22 -1.58 -9.38
N ARG A 271 17.27 -2.40 -9.82
CA ARG A 271 17.11 -2.79 -11.22
C ARG A 271 16.67 -1.61 -12.08
N LEU A 272 15.69 -0.83 -11.60
CA LEU A 272 15.22 0.37 -12.28
C LEU A 272 16.35 1.39 -12.51
N ARG A 273 17.25 1.59 -11.56
CA ARG A 273 18.41 2.47 -11.74
C ARG A 273 19.48 1.92 -12.66
N SER A 274 19.64 0.59 -12.72
CA SER A 274 20.68 -0.02 -13.57
C SER A 274 20.31 -0.02 -15.05
N ASP A 275 19.04 -0.20 -15.38
CA ASP A 275 18.50 -0.20 -16.74
C ASP A 275 17.06 0.33 -16.75
N PRO A 276 16.88 1.66 -16.64
CA PRO A 276 15.55 2.27 -16.58
C PRO A 276 14.70 1.96 -17.81
N ASP A 277 15.24 2.16 -19.01
CA ASP A 277 14.52 1.99 -20.27
C ASP A 277 14.12 0.53 -20.51
N GLY A 278 15.05 -0.40 -20.28
CA GLY A 278 14.79 -1.83 -20.46
C GLY A 278 13.72 -2.32 -19.47
N MET A 279 13.79 -1.89 -18.21
CA MET A 279 12.83 -2.28 -17.20
C MET A 279 11.43 -1.70 -17.47
N ILE A 280 11.34 -0.39 -17.78
CA ILE A 280 10.08 0.27 -18.11
C ILE A 280 9.42 -0.40 -19.31
N ARG A 281 10.18 -0.63 -20.40
CA ARG A 281 9.68 -1.29 -21.61
C ARG A 281 9.18 -2.71 -21.31
N SER A 282 10.00 -3.52 -20.67
CA SER A 282 9.64 -4.92 -20.37
C SER A 282 8.41 -5.03 -19.51
N PHE A 283 8.24 -4.15 -18.51
CA PHE A 283 7.07 -4.17 -17.64
C PHE A 283 5.83 -3.61 -18.34
N ALA A 284 5.97 -2.56 -19.16
CA ALA A 284 4.89 -2.03 -20.00
C ALA A 284 4.36 -3.09 -20.98
N ASP A 285 5.26 -3.88 -21.59
CA ASP A 285 4.89 -5.00 -22.48
C ASP A 285 4.08 -6.08 -21.73
N LEU A 286 4.48 -6.45 -20.50
CA LEU A 286 3.72 -7.39 -19.67
C LEU A 286 2.32 -6.87 -19.32
N LEU A 287 2.19 -5.58 -19.12
CA LEU A 287 0.93 -4.91 -18.82
C LEU A 287 0.05 -4.69 -20.05
N GLY A 288 0.65 -4.57 -21.23
CA GLY A 288 -0.04 -4.20 -22.47
C GLY A 288 -0.40 -2.72 -22.52
N VAL A 289 0.41 -1.86 -21.91
CA VAL A 289 0.26 -0.39 -21.92
C VAL A 289 1.40 0.27 -22.70
N ASP A 290 1.20 1.52 -23.12
CA ASP A 290 2.20 2.27 -23.85
C ASP A 290 3.43 2.54 -22.97
N HIS A 291 4.61 2.12 -23.42
CA HIS A 291 5.84 2.22 -22.66
C HIS A 291 6.30 3.67 -22.46
N GLU A 292 6.05 4.54 -23.45
CA GLU A 292 6.36 5.96 -23.34
C GLU A 292 5.51 6.63 -22.25
N ARG A 293 4.25 6.22 -22.14
CA ARG A 293 3.37 6.73 -21.10
C ARG A 293 3.79 6.26 -19.70
N VAL A 294 4.25 5.01 -19.56
CA VAL A 294 4.85 4.52 -18.30
C VAL A 294 6.13 5.30 -17.97
N ARG A 295 6.96 5.60 -18.99
CA ARG A 295 8.18 6.41 -18.82
C ARG A 295 7.86 7.81 -18.30
N LEU A 296 6.86 8.49 -18.90
CA LEU A 296 6.44 9.82 -18.49
C LEU A 296 5.92 9.84 -17.05
N TRP A 297 5.10 8.86 -16.66
CA TRP A 297 4.64 8.72 -15.27
C TRP A 297 5.79 8.44 -14.31
N THR A 298 6.72 7.55 -14.68
CA THR A 298 7.91 7.26 -13.88
C THR A 298 8.77 8.50 -13.70
N PHE A 299 8.98 9.27 -14.78
CA PHE A 299 9.69 10.54 -14.72
C PHE A 299 8.98 11.55 -13.80
N ALA A 300 7.69 11.77 -13.99
CA ALA A 300 6.93 12.74 -13.19
C ALA A 300 7.02 12.44 -11.69
N ARG A 301 6.87 11.16 -11.31
CA ARG A 301 7.00 10.71 -9.92
C ARG A 301 8.44 10.86 -9.40
N ALA A 302 9.45 10.38 -10.16
CA ALA A 302 10.85 10.52 -9.75
C ALA A 302 11.28 11.98 -9.56
N ALA A 303 10.79 12.88 -10.41
CA ALA A 303 11.11 14.31 -10.37
C ALA A 303 10.35 15.06 -9.30
N ALA A 304 9.04 14.82 -9.13
CA ALA A 304 8.13 15.75 -8.44
C ALA A 304 7.20 15.12 -7.39
N GLU A 305 7.23 13.81 -7.13
CA GLU A 305 6.44 13.23 -6.03
C GLU A 305 6.95 13.75 -4.68
N PRO A 306 6.05 14.16 -3.73
CA PRO A 306 6.45 14.66 -2.42
C PRO A 306 7.26 13.62 -1.65
N ARG A 307 8.30 14.05 -0.95
CA ARG A 307 9.21 13.17 -0.21
C ARG A 307 9.72 13.86 1.07
N ASP A 308 10.06 13.06 2.09
CA ASP A 308 10.63 13.59 3.34
C ASP A 308 12.09 14.03 3.15
N ASP A 309 12.81 13.43 2.22
CA ASP A 309 14.22 13.72 1.93
C ASP A 309 14.43 14.08 0.45
N TRP A 310 14.45 15.36 0.16
CA TRP A 310 14.76 15.91 -1.15
C TRP A 310 16.26 15.84 -1.51
N SER A 311 17.13 15.58 -0.54
CA SER A 311 18.56 15.39 -0.79
C SER A 311 18.93 14.03 -1.37
N ASN A 312 17.96 13.08 -1.40
CA ASN A 312 18.15 11.76 -2.00
C ASN A 312 18.40 11.88 -3.50
N GLY A 313 19.68 11.77 -3.88
CA GLY A 313 20.16 11.90 -5.27
C GLY A 313 19.70 10.77 -6.20
N ASP A 314 19.25 9.63 -5.69
CA ASP A 314 18.87 8.46 -6.49
C ASP A 314 17.67 8.75 -7.41
N LEU A 315 16.63 9.42 -6.88
CA LEU A 315 15.46 9.80 -7.68
C LEU A 315 15.76 10.91 -8.69
N VAL A 316 16.64 11.85 -8.34
CA VAL A 316 17.11 12.89 -9.26
C VAL A 316 17.92 12.27 -10.40
N ALA A 317 18.81 11.32 -10.08
CA ALA A 317 19.59 10.60 -11.09
C ALA A 317 18.69 9.77 -12.01
N LEU A 318 17.69 9.09 -11.48
CA LEU A 318 16.68 8.37 -12.25
C LEU A 318 15.89 9.31 -13.17
N ALA A 319 15.38 10.42 -12.64
CA ALA A 319 14.64 11.40 -13.44
C ALA A 319 15.51 11.93 -14.60
N ARG A 320 16.79 12.24 -14.37
CA ARG A 320 17.73 12.64 -15.44
C ARG A 320 17.99 11.56 -16.47
N ALA A 321 18.07 10.29 -16.03
CA ALA A 321 18.33 9.17 -16.94
C ALA A 321 17.16 8.90 -17.90
N ILE A 322 15.92 9.20 -17.46
CA ILE A 322 14.70 8.98 -18.25
C ILE A 322 14.04 10.29 -18.71
N ALA A 323 14.74 11.43 -18.59
CA ALA A 323 14.26 12.71 -19.08
C ALA A 323 13.95 12.71 -20.59
N LEU A 324 13.08 13.61 -21.00
CA LEU A 324 12.61 13.79 -22.40
C LEU A 324 13.74 14.27 -23.32
#